data_6089a442b24e04b86cfef52ce9c5d45d
#
_entry.id   6089a442b24e04b86cfef52ce9c5d45d
#
_cell.length_a   1.000
_cell.length_b   1.000
_cell.length_c   1.000
_cell.angle_alpha   90.00
_cell.angle_beta   90.00
_cell.angle_gamma   90.00
#
_symmetry.space_group_name_H-M   'P 1'
#
loop_
_entity.id
_entity.type
_entity.pdbx_description
1 polymer ?
#
loop_
_entity_poly.entity_id
_entity_poly.type
_entity_poly.pdbx_seq_one_letter_code
_entity_poly.pdbx_strand_id
1 'polypeptide(L)'
;SGYRYSHYLISSLLEPNKEYQNCGMLQLAASSSQLKQQQQILAKNFPAELCYLVEQEQINLLAGIPLKCDSGLFFPLGVWLNPPSLVHKLCAHPNITVRLNTEISSLNRTSTKWQLKTANGVIDHAENVVICNAHALTKFSPLATLSLRKIRGQISLINNNLGLKTVVCGGSYITPNLGEYFTLGASFKFGDNDLSIKIEEHEENIRNLITVIPDLAEEINWQTIQGQANFRASTTDYLPLVGPIADHTKFIQAYQLLAKDANYWIETPCPYLPGLFINAAHGAKGLLTAPICGEIIADYIANTPSAGSESLRCALHPNRFWLKQIIKKGYC
;
A
#
# COMPACT_ATOMS: atom_id res chain seq x y z
N SER A 1 -9.97 -11.70 -2.59
CA SER A 1 -11.12 -10.76 -2.58
C SER A 1 -10.66 -9.32 -2.76
N GLY A 2 -9.64 -8.84 -2.04
CA GLY A 2 -9.15 -7.45 -2.13
C GLY A 2 -8.69 -7.05 -3.53
N TYR A 3 -8.03 -7.94 -4.25
CA TYR A 3 -7.60 -7.70 -5.64
C TYR A 3 -8.80 -7.42 -6.57
N ARG A 4 -9.81 -8.28 -6.53
CA ARG A 4 -11.03 -8.09 -7.34
C ARG A 4 -11.81 -6.85 -6.93
N TYR A 5 -11.87 -6.58 -5.62
CA TYR A 5 -12.55 -5.38 -5.11
C TYR A 5 -11.89 -4.09 -5.60
N SER A 6 -10.55 -4.01 -5.50
CA SER A 6 -9.81 -2.83 -5.97
C SER A 6 -9.93 -2.65 -7.50
N HIS A 7 -9.87 -3.74 -8.27
CA HIS A 7 -10.10 -3.70 -9.71
C HIS A 7 -11.51 -3.18 -10.04
N TYR A 8 -12.53 -3.70 -9.38
CA TYR A 8 -13.92 -3.24 -9.54
C TYR A 8 -14.05 -1.74 -9.23
N LEU A 9 -13.53 -1.29 -8.08
CA LEU A 9 -13.59 0.11 -7.68
C LEU A 9 -12.90 1.03 -8.69
N ILE A 10 -11.71 0.68 -9.14
CA ILE A 10 -10.96 1.44 -10.14
C ILE A 10 -11.77 1.56 -11.43
N SER A 11 -12.26 0.44 -11.96
CA SER A 11 -13.00 0.42 -13.23
C SER A 11 -14.36 1.11 -13.15
N SER A 12 -14.96 1.22 -11.96
CA SER A 12 -16.23 1.93 -11.77
C SER A 12 -16.10 3.45 -11.63
N LEU A 13 -14.91 3.94 -11.24
CA LEU A 13 -14.69 5.36 -10.95
C LEU A 13 -13.88 6.08 -12.03
N LEU A 14 -12.94 5.39 -12.67
CA LEU A 14 -11.98 6.01 -13.58
C LEU A 14 -12.38 5.82 -15.06
N GLU A 15 -11.98 6.79 -15.89
CA GLU A 15 -12.16 6.72 -17.33
C GLU A 15 -11.11 5.81 -17.99
N PRO A 16 -11.55 4.73 -18.71
CA PRO A 16 -10.62 3.82 -19.36
C PRO A 16 -9.78 4.54 -20.44
N ASN A 17 -8.52 4.13 -20.58
CA ASN A 17 -7.52 4.67 -21.52
C ASN A 17 -7.17 6.15 -21.31
N LYS A 18 -7.66 6.78 -20.25
CA LYS A 18 -7.37 8.17 -19.89
C LYS A 18 -6.84 8.27 -18.46
N GLU A 19 -7.51 7.64 -17.52
CA GLU A 19 -7.17 7.66 -16.10
C GLU A 19 -6.66 6.30 -15.61
N TYR A 20 -7.01 5.22 -16.29
CA TYR A 20 -6.48 3.86 -16.06
C TYR A 20 -6.54 3.03 -17.34
N GLN A 21 -5.78 1.94 -17.36
CA GLN A 21 -5.87 0.93 -18.41
C GLN A 21 -5.85 -0.47 -17.81
N ASN A 22 -6.80 -1.28 -18.22
CA ASN A 22 -6.85 -2.71 -17.89
C ASN A 22 -5.98 -3.48 -18.90
N CYS A 23 -4.68 -3.46 -18.69
CA CYS A 23 -3.69 -3.99 -19.64
C CYS A 23 -3.02 -5.28 -19.16
N GLY A 24 -3.39 -5.78 -17.99
CA GLY A 24 -2.68 -6.88 -17.36
C GLY A 24 -1.32 -6.47 -16.77
N MET A 25 -0.65 -7.45 -16.14
CA MET A 25 0.69 -7.29 -15.60
C MET A 25 1.49 -8.56 -15.79
N LEU A 26 2.69 -8.43 -16.35
CA LEU A 26 3.70 -9.47 -16.43
C LEU A 26 4.64 -9.35 -15.23
N GLN A 27 4.80 -10.40 -14.46
CA GLN A 27 5.84 -10.52 -13.43
C GLN A 27 6.93 -11.47 -13.92
N LEU A 28 8.05 -10.90 -14.35
CA LEU A 28 9.20 -11.64 -14.85
C LEU A 28 10.16 -11.99 -13.71
N ALA A 29 10.86 -13.10 -13.83
CA ALA A 29 11.86 -13.51 -12.87
C ALA A 29 13.26 -13.03 -13.31
N ALA A 30 13.71 -11.90 -12.80
CA ALA A 30 15.06 -11.37 -13.03
C ALA A 30 16.11 -12.03 -12.12
N SER A 31 15.72 -12.94 -11.20
CA SER A 31 16.62 -13.63 -10.29
C SER A 31 16.06 -14.99 -9.87
N SER A 32 16.95 -15.89 -9.40
CA SER A 32 16.57 -17.21 -8.87
C SER A 32 15.62 -17.13 -7.66
N SER A 33 15.72 -16.07 -6.86
CA SER A 33 14.81 -15.82 -5.73
C SER A 33 13.40 -15.50 -6.22
N GLN A 34 13.28 -14.68 -7.26
CA GLN A 34 11.97 -14.34 -7.87
C GLN A 34 11.35 -15.56 -8.56
N LEU A 35 12.15 -16.39 -9.21
CA LEU A 35 11.68 -17.65 -9.80
C LEU A 35 11.10 -18.58 -8.73
N LYS A 36 11.75 -18.73 -7.57
CA LYS A 36 11.20 -19.50 -6.44
C LYS A 36 9.88 -18.93 -5.93
N GLN A 37 9.75 -17.60 -5.87
CA GLN A 37 8.49 -16.95 -5.47
C GLN A 37 7.37 -17.23 -6.49
N GLN A 38 7.66 -17.19 -7.79
CA GLN A 38 6.69 -17.55 -8.82
C GLN A 38 6.23 -19.00 -8.68
N GLN A 39 7.14 -19.95 -8.45
CA GLN A 39 6.80 -21.35 -8.20
C GLN A 39 5.89 -21.51 -6.98
N GLN A 40 6.15 -20.77 -5.88
CA GLN A 40 5.28 -20.76 -4.69
C GLN A 40 3.89 -20.19 -4.96
N ILE A 41 3.77 -19.22 -5.86
CA ILE A 41 2.47 -18.66 -6.28
C ILE A 41 1.72 -19.69 -7.11
N LEU A 42 2.37 -20.32 -8.10
CA LEU A 42 1.76 -21.36 -8.94
C LEU A 42 1.29 -22.57 -8.14
N ALA A 43 2.05 -22.98 -7.11
CA ALA A 43 1.68 -24.08 -6.23
C ALA A 43 0.38 -23.84 -5.43
N LYS A 44 -0.09 -22.59 -5.35
CA LYS A 44 -1.38 -22.26 -4.71
C LYS A 44 -2.60 -22.47 -5.61
N ASN A 45 -2.38 -22.84 -6.87
CA ASN A 45 -3.44 -23.13 -7.85
C ASN A 45 -4.51 -22.04 -7.94
N PHE A 46 -4.09 -20.77 -8.05
CA PHE A 46 -5.04 -19.69 -8.27
C PHE A 46 -5.77 -19.89 -9.61
N PRO A 47 -7.05 -19.50 -9.70
CA PRO A 47 -7.78 -19.48 -10.98
C PRO A 47 -7.02 -18.67 -12.05
N ALA A 48 -7.09 -19.11 -13.32
CA ALA A 48 -6.37 -18.47 -14.42
C ALA A 48 -6.77 -17.01 -14.66
N GLU A 49 -7.99 -16.61 -14.29
CA GLU A 49 -8.41 -15.23 -14.32
C GLU A 49 -7.66 -14.32 -13.32
N LEU A 50 -6.97 -14.92 -12.34
CA LEU A 50 -6.14 -14.16 -11.39
C LEU A 50 -4.67 -14.20 -11.76
N CYS A 51 -4.15 -15.37 -12.15
CA CYS A 51 -2.73 -15.53 -12.45
C CYS A 51 -2.47 -16.84 -13.19
N TYR A 52 -1.62 -16.82 -14.22
CA TYR A 52 -1.13 -18.02 -14.90
C TYR A 52 0.29 -17.85 -15.42
N LEU A 53 0.96 -18.97 -15.67
CA LEU A 53 2.30 -19.02 -16.25
C LEU A 53 2.25 -18.68 -17.74
N VAL A 54 3.23 -17.93 -18.21
CA VAL A 54 3.47 -17.60 -19.62
C VAL A 54 4.93 -17.85 -19.98
N GLU A 55 5.18 -18.26 -21.22
CA GLU A 55 6.49 -18.50 -21.79
C GLU A 55 6.90 -17.36 -22.73
N GLN A 56 8.15 -17.37 -23.18
CA GLN A 56 8.81 -16.32 -23.97
C GLN A 56 7.94 -15.71 -25.09
N GLU A 57 7.32 -16.55 -25.92
CA GLU A 57 6.51 -16.06 -27.05
C GLU A 57 5.26 -15.31 -26.57
N GLN A 58 4.59 -15.85 -25.56
CA GLN A 58 3.42 -15.22 -24.94
C GLN A 58 3.80 -13.94 -24.21
N ILE A 59 4.97 -13.91 -23.55
CA ILE A 59 5.50 -12.71 -22.89
C ILE A 59 5.64 -11.58 -23.92
N ASN A 60 6.28 -11.82 -25.05
CA ASN A 60 6.50 -10.82 -26.11
C ASN A 60 5.17 -10.34 -26.72
N LEU A 61 4.23 -11.27 -26.95
CA LEU A 61 2.91 -10.92 -27.47
C LEU A 61 2.14 -10.01 -26.49
N LEU A 62 2.13 -10.35 -25.21
CA LEU A 62 1.45 -9.60 -24.16
C LEU A 62 2.13 -8.25 -23.92
N ALA A 63 3.45 -8.22 -23.90
CA ALA A 63 4.21 -6.98 -23.70
C ALA A 63 4.10 -6.02 -24.87
N GLY A 64 3.95 -6.53 -26.11
CA GLY A 64 3.98 -5.76 -27.34
C GLY A 64 5.39 -5.37 -27.82
N ILE A 65 6.42 -5.73 -27.06
CA ILE A 65 7.84 -5.52 -27.35
C ILE A 65 8.62 -6.79 -27.00
N PRO A 66 9.80 -7.04 -27.61
CA PRO A 66 10.68 -8.13 -27.23
C PRO A 66 11.18 -7.96 -25.79
N LEU A 67 11.00 -8.99 -24.97
CA LEU A 67 11.54 -9.06 -23.61
C LEU A 67 12.46 -10.28 -23.49
N LYS A 68 13.53 -10.15 -22.73
CA LYS A 68 14.50 -11.23 -22.49
C LYS A 68 14.16 -11.96 -21.19
N CYS A 69 13.26 -12.94 -21.29
CA CYS A 69 12.88 -13.76 -20.12
C CYS A 69 12.18 -15.03 -20.58
N ASP A 70 12.62 -16.20 -20.09
CA ASP A 70 12.11 -17.50 -20.51
C ASP A 70 10.67 -17.76 -20.05
N SER A 71 10.29 -17.26 -18.88
CA SER A 71 8.97 -17.45 -18.30
C SER A 71 8.58 -16.33 -17.35
N GLY A 72 7.29 -16.16 -17.14
CA GLY A 72 6.73 -15.17 -16.22
C GLY A 72 5.34 -15.54 -15.74
N LEU A 73 4.83 -14.79 -14.77
CA LEU A 73 3.43 -14.85 -14.37
C LEU A 73 2.67 -13.71 -15.01
N PHE A 74 1.54 -14.01 -15.64
CA PHE A 74 0.62 -12.99 -16.12
C PHE A 74 -0.58 -12.86 -15.18
N PHE A 75 -0.91 -11.62 -14.84
CA PHE A 75 -2.04 -11.23 -14.00
C PHE A 75 -3.05 -10.48 -14.87
N PRO A 76 -4.11 -11.12 -15.37
CA PRO A 76 -5.04 -10.53 -16.35
C PRO A 76 -5.75 -9.27 -15.84
N LEU A 77 -6.03 -9.20 -14.54
CA LEU A 77 -6.66 -8.03 -13.91
C LEU A 77 -5.65 -6.97 -13.48
N GLY A 78 -4.40 -7.04 -13.96
CA GLY A 78 -3.40 -6.01 -13.74
C GLY A 78 -3.81 -4.71 -14.43
N VAL A 79 -3.65 -3.59 -13.71
CA VAL A 79 -3.96 -2.25 -14.24
C VAL A 79 -2.83 -1.30 -13.91
N TRP A 80 -2.60 -0.32 -14.77
CA TRP A 80 -2.01 0.94 -14.33
C TRP A 80 -3.11 1.99 -14.19
N LEU A 81 -2.90 2.97 -13.35
CA LEU A 81 -3.85 4.06 -13.15
C LEU A 81 -3.12 5.34 -12.73
N ASN A 82 -3.81 6.47 -12.86
CA ASN A 82 -3.41 7.75 -12.30
C ASN A 82 -3.90 7.84 -10.84
N PRO A 83 -3.01 7.70 -9.82
CA PRO A 83 -3.45 7.72 -8.42
C PRO A 83 -4.14 9.04 -7.98
N PRO A 84 -3.67 10.24 -8.41
CA PRO A 84 -4.40 11.49 -8.16
C PRO A 84 -5.84 11.48 -8.66
N SER A 85 -6.11 10.96 -9.87
CA SER A 85 -7.48 10.86 -10.40
C SER A 85 -8.35 9.97 -9.51
N LEU A 86 -7.85 8.81 -9.08
CA LEU A 86 -8.58 7.92 -8.18
C LEU A 86 -8.93 8.62 -6.86
N VAL A 87 -7.96 9.28 -6.23
CA VAL A 87 -8.18 10.00 -4.97
C VAL A 87 -9.21 11.12 -5.16
N HIS A 88 -9.10 11.88 -6.26
CA HIS A 88 -10.07 12.93 -6.58
C HIS A 88 -11.50 12.38 -6.71
N LYS A 89 -11.67 11.32 -7.48
CA LYS A 89 -12.99 10.67 -7.68
C LYS A 89 -13.57 10.12 -6.37
N LEU A 90 -12.73 9.49 -5.53
CA LEU A 90 -13.17 9.00 -4.23
C LEU A 90 -13.60 10.13 -3.28
N CYS A 91 -12.98 11.30 -3.38
CA CYS A 91 -13.33 12.47 -2.56
C CYS A 91 -14.49 13.30 -3.14
N ALA A 92 -14.88 13.10 -4.40
CA ALA A 92 -15.90 13.89 -5.11
C ALA A 92 -17.33 13.41 -4.80
N HIS A 93 -17.65 13.19 -3.52
CA HIS A 93 -18.98 12.79 -3.08
C HIS A 93 -19.63 13.96 -2.28
N PRO A 94 -20.94 14.26 -2.44
CA PRO A 94 -21.58 15.39 -1.79
C PRO A 94 -21.52 15.36 -0.25
N ASN A 95 -21.38 14.18 0.33
CA ASN A 95 -21.25 14.03 1.79
C ASN A 95 -19.79 14.08 2.27
N ILE A 96 -18.83 14.37 1.40
CA ILE A 96 -17.41 14.46 1.76
C ILE A 96 -16.95 15.91 1.63
N THR A 97 -16.44 16.46 2.73
CA THR A 97 -15.80 17.78 2.74
C THR A 97 -14.30 17.62 2.87
N VAL A 98 -13.57 18.05 1.85
CA VAL A 98 -12.09 18.04 1.84
C VAL A 98 -11.57 19.39 2.34
N ARG A 99 -10.75 19.39 3.38
CA ARG A 99 -10.06 20.58 3.91
C ARG A 99 -8.59 20.49 3.62
N LEU A 100 -8.13 21.15 2.57
CA LEU A 100 -6.71 21.25 2.22
C LEU A 100 -5.99 22.24 3.15
N ASN A 101 -4.65 22.15 3.18
CA ASN A 101 -3.78 23.02 3.98
C ASN A 101 -4.16 23.08 5.48
N THR A 102 -4.70 21.98 6.00
CA THR A 102 -5.21 21.88 7.37
C THR A 102 -4.47 20.75 8.10
N GLU A 103 -3.33 21.06 8.70
CA GLU A 103 -2.56 20.09 9.47
C GLU A 103 -3.18 19.88 10.85
N ILE A 104 -3.62 18.65 11.13
CA ILE A 104 -4.05 18.25 12.46
C ILE A 104 -2.81 17.95 13.31
N SER A 105 -2.60 18.74 14.35
CA SER A 105 -1.46 18.63 15.26
C SER A 105 -1.72 17.69 16.44
N SER A 106 -2.96 17.58 16.90
CA SER A 106 -3.33 16.70 18.00
C SER A 106 -4.78 16.26 17.98
N LEU A 107 -5.04 15.13 18.64
CA LEU A 107 -6.36 14.56 18.88
C LEU A 107 -6.56 14.41 20.38
N ASN A 108 -7.62 15.01 20.91
CA ASN A 108 -7.96 14.93 22.34
C ASN A 108 -9.35 14.34 22.49
N ARG A 109 -9.50 13.36 23.39
CA ARG A 109 -10.81 12.78 23.71
C ARG A 109 -11.55 13.64 24.73
N THR A 110 -12.77 14.03 24.42
CA THR A 110 -13.75 14.50 25.41
C THR A 110 -14.55 13.29 25.94
N SER A 111 -15.59 13.53 26.71
CA SER A 111 -16.46 12.44 27.19
C SER A 111 -17.09 11.63 26.04
N THR A 112 -17.49 12.28 24.95
CA THR A 112 -18.23 11.66 23.84
C THR A 112 -17.58 11.77 22.46
N LYS A 113 -16.74 12.81 22.23
CA LYS A 113 -16.19 13.13 20.91
C LYS A 113 -14.68 13.31 20.93
N TRP A 114 -14.06 13.21 19.78
CA TRP A 114 -12.68 13.60 19.54
C TRP A 114 -12.63 15.06 19.10
N GLN A 115 -11.75 15.84 19.70
CA GLN A 115 -11.40 17.18 19.25
C GLN A 115 -10.22 17.09 18.29
N LEU A 116 -10.36 17.66 17.10
CA LEU A 116 -9.30 17.82 16.13
C LEU A 116 -8.71 19.22 16.29
N LYS A 117 -7.40 19.29 16.55
CA LYS A 117 -6.68 20.56 16.77
C LYS A 117 -5.63 20.79 15.70
N THR A 118 -5.53 22.04 15.27
CA THR A 118 -4.39 22.58 14.54
C THR A 118 -3.50 23.40 15.47
N ALA A 119 -2.42 24.01 14.96
CA ALA A 119 -1.62 24.97 15.71
C ALA A 119 -2.46 26.19 16.19
N ASN A 120 -3.55 26.50 15.51
CA ASN A 120 -4.43 27.66 15.78
C ASN A 120 -5.62 27.30 16.70
N GLY A 121 -5.71 26.09 17.21
CA GLY A 121 -6.77 25.66 18.12
C GLY A 121 -7.65 24.55 17.58
N VAL A 122 -8.79 24.31 18.24
CA VAL A 122 -9.76 23.29 17.86
C VAL A 122 -10.51 23.74 16.60
N ILE A 123 -10.55 22.86 15.61
CA ILE A 123 -11.24 23.13 14.33
C ILE A 123 -12.47 22.26 14.09
N ASP A 124 -12.58 21.12 14.78
CA ASP A 124 -13.70 20.21 14.60
C ASP A 124 -13.86 19.24 15.78
N HIS A 125 -15.02 18.58 15.82
CA HIS A 125 -15.36 17.52 16.78
C HIS A 125 -16.02 16.36 16.03
N ALA A 126 -15.55 15.13 16.25
CA ALA A 126 -16.07 13.93 15.61
C ALA A 126 -16.29 12.79 16.62
N GLU A 127 -17.33 12.01 16.45
CA GLU A 127 -17.55 10.78 17.22
C GLU A 127 -16.57 9.69 16.79
N ASN A 128 -16.30 9.61 15.48
CA ASN A 128 -15.35 8.67 14.89
C ASN A 128 -14.26 9.41 14.14
N VAL A 129 -13.02 8.97 14.34
CA VAL A 129 -11.82 9.46 13.64
C VAL A 129 -11.07 8.29 13.06
N VAL A 130 -10.75 8.37 11.77
CA VAL A 130 -9.92 7.37 11.07
C VAL A 130 -8.58 8.00 10.71
N ILE A 131 -7.49 7.44 11.22
CA ILE A 131 -6.15 7.92 10.96
C ILE A 131 -5.60 7.25 9.70
N CYS A 132 -5.40 8.03 8.63
CA CYS A 132 -4.91 7.57 7.32
C CYS A 132 -3.62 8.25 6.86
N ASN A 133 -2.93 8.98 7.74
CA ASN A 133 -1.80 9.85 7.42
C ASN A 133 -0.43 9.13 7.32
N ALA A 134 -0.45 7.86 6.91
CA ALA A 134 0.72 7.03 6.62
C ALA A 134 1.77 7.02 7.75
N HIS A 135 3.02 7.42 7.48
CA HIS A 135 4.10 7.41 8.47
C HIS A 135 3.93 8.47 9.57
N ALA A 136 3.13 9.50 9.32
CA ALA A 136 2.92 10.58 10.29
C ALA A 136 1.90 10.21 11.41
N LEU A 137 1.29 9.02 11.37
CA LEU A 137 0.33 8.59 12.39
C LEU A 137 0.95 8.54 13.80
N THR A 138 2.24 8.26 13.92
CA THR A 138 2.95 8.21 15.23
C THR A 138 3.13 9.58 15.88
N LYS A 139 2.82 10.68 15.17
CA LYS A 139 2.76 12.02 15.78
C LYS A 139 1.61 12.16 16.78
N PHE A 140 0.55 11.36 16.63
CA PHE A 140 -0.57 11.37 17.56
C PHE A 140 -0.28 10.51 18.79
N SER A 141 -0.42 11.10 19.97
CA SER A 141 -0.10 10.46 21.25
C SER A 141 -0.64 9.03 21.43
N PRO A 142 -1.90 8.72 21.09
CA PRO A 142 -2.42 7.35 21.21
C PRO A 142 -1.70 6.32 20.34
N LEU A 143 -0.98 6.77 19.29
CA LEU A 143 -0.35 5.93 18.29
C LEU A 143 1.19 5.96 18.34
N ALA A 144 1.77 6.74 19.25
CA ALA A 144 3.21 6.96 19.32
C ALA A 144 4.04 5.69 19.57
N THR A 145 3.43 4.66 20.15
CA THR A 145 4.06 3.35 20.42
C THR A 145 4.02 2.37 19.25
N LEU A 146 3.34 2.71 18.16
CA LEU A 146 3.32 1.88 16.96
C LEU A 146 4.63 2.04 16.19
N SER A 147 5.26 0.91 15.90
CA SER A 147 6.52 0.91 15.13
C SER A 147 6.24 0.84 13.63
N LEU A 148 6.63 1.89 12.92
CA LEU A 148 6.55 1.98 11.46
C LEU A 148 7.91 2.11 10.82
N ARG A 149 8.03 1.58 9.61
CA ARG A 149 9.16 1.80 8.72
C ARG A 149 8.80 2.86 7.69
N LYS A 150 9.55 3.94 7.66
CA LYS A 150 9.50 4.96 6.63
C LYS A 150 10.47 4.55 5.52
N ILE A 151 9.95 4.40 4.31
CA ILE A 151 10.72 3.91 3.17
C ILE A 151 10.59 4.92 2.05
N ARG A 152 11.71 5.55 1.70
CA ARG A 152 11.77 6.45 0.55
C ARG A 152 11.71 5.65 -0.74
N GLY A 153 11.04 6.17 -1.74
CA GLY A 153 11.02 5.63 -3.10
C GLY A 153 10.88 6.73 -4.13
N GLN A 154 11.67 6.62 -5.18
CA GLN A 154 11.66 7.51 -6.32
C GLN A 154 11.22 6.74 -7.56
N ILE A 155 10.34 7.35 -8.35
CA ILE A 155 9.98 6.90 -9.69
C ILE A 155 10.64 7.80 -10.73
N SER A 156 10.77 7.26 -11.93
CA SER A 156 11.26 7.97 -13.12
C SER A 156 10.14 8.07 -14.14
N LEU A 157 9.91 9.26 -14.67
CA LEU A 157 8.95 9.55 -15.73
C LEU A 157 9.72 9.86 -17.00
N ILE A 158 9.51 9.08 -18.04
CA ILE A 158 10.24 9.12 -19.30
C ILE A 158 9.30 9.55 -20.41
N ASN A 159 9.66 10.64 -21.11
CA ASN A 159 8.95 11.09 -22.30
C ASN A 159 9.46 10.32 -23.51
N ASN A 160 8.87 9.18 -23.75
CA ASN A 160 9.08 8.33 -24.94
C ASN A 160 7.93 7.33 -25.05
N ASN A 161 7.86 6.57 -26.12
CA ASN A 161 6.88 5.50 -26.32
C ASN A 161 7.57 4.23 -26.79
N LEU A 162 7.68 3.27 -25.90
CA LEU A 162 8.26 1.96 -26.19
C LEU A 162 7.28 1.01 -26.91
N GLY A 163 6.01 1.38 -27.07
CA GLY A 163 4.98 0.47 -27.59
C GLY A 163 4.55 -0.62 -26.60
N LEU A 164 4.87 -0.46 -25.32
CA LEU A 164 4.52 -1.42 -24.28
C LEU A 164 3.01 -1.49 -24.09
N LYS A 165 2.44 -2.70 -24.09
CA LYS A 165 0.99 -2.95 -23.99
C LYS A 165 0.53 -3.36 -22.61
N THR A 166 1.41 -3.86 -21.75
CA THR A 166 1.11 -4.34 -20.40
C THR A 166 2.13 -3.80 -19.39
N VAL A 167 1.78 -3.79 -18.11
CA VAL A 167 2.76 -3.50 -17.05
C VAL A 167 3.76 -4.63 -16.96
N VAL A 168 5.06 -4.34 -16.95
CA VAL A 168 6.12 -5.32 -16.75
C VAL A 168 6.79 -5.07 -15.41
N CYS A 169 6.86 -6.11 -14.58
CA CYS A 169 7.56 -6.14 -13.30
C CYS A 169 8.72 -7.14 -13.37
N GLY A 170 9.91 -6.67 -13.02
CA GLY A 170 11.11 -7.47 -12.87
C GLY A 170 11.82 -7.09 -11.56
N GLY A 171 13.03 -6.58 -11.61
CA GLY A 171 13.69 -5.94 -10.46
C GLY A 171 13.08 -4.58 -10.08
N SER A 172 12.53 -3.89 -11.06
CA SER A 172 11.66 -2.71 -10.96
C SER A 172 10.40 -2.96 -11.80
N TYR A 173 9.53 -1.95 -11.94
CA TYR A 173 8.39 -2.02 -12.86
C TYR A 173 8.47 -0.95 -13.94
N ILE A 174 7.82 -1.22 -15.07
CA ILE A 174 7.57 -0.26 -16.14
C ILE A 174 6.11 -0.35 -16.57
N THR A 175 5.49 0.81 -16.84
CA THR A 175 4.09 0.89 -17.27
C THR A 175 3.99 1.21 -18.75
N PRO A 176 2.90 0.86 -19.42
CA PRO A 176 2.51 1.52 -20.66
C PRO A 176 2.42 3.04 -20.48
N ASN A 177 2.43 3.76 -21.59
CA ASN A 177 2.32 5.21 -21.55
C ASN A 177 0.99 5.68 -20.95
N LEU A 178 1.06 6.76 -20.19
CA LEU A 178 -0.06 7.63 -19.85
C LEU A 178 0.24 9.01 -20.47
N GLY A 179 -0.47 9.33 -21.54
CA GLY A 179 -0.09 10.47 -22.39
C GLY A 179 1.27 10.24 -23.03
N GLU A 180 2.17 11.19 -22.85
CA GLU A 180 3.53 11.16 -23.44
C GLU A 180 4.56 10.40 -22.58
N TYR A 181 4.20 9.99 -21.36
CA TYR A 181 5.13 9.42 -20.40
C TYR A 181 4.82 7.98 -20.08
N PHE A 182 5.85 7.16 -19.94
CA PHE A 182 5.80 5.93 -19.19
C PHE A 182 6.54 6.08 -17.85
N THR A 183 6.24 5.22 -16.90
CA THR A 183 6.79 5.27 -15.55
C THR A 183 7.67 4.07 -15.27
N LEU A 184 8.88 4.34 -14.74
CA LEU A 184 9.78 3.34 -14.17
C LEU A 184 9.79 3.46 -12.65
N GLY A 185 9.81 2.36 -11.95
CA GLY A 185 9.92 2.44 -10.49
C GLY A 185 10.04 1.09 -9.80
N ALA A 186 10.36 1.17 -8.58
CA ALA A 186 10.77 2.35 -7.87
C ALA A 186 11.93 1.98 -6.95
N SER A 187 12.78 2.92 -6.67
CA SER A 187 13.81 2.75 -5.65
C SER A 187 13.22 2.45 -4.28
N PHE A 188 14.01 1.86 -3.39
CA PHE A 188 13.56 1.41 -2.08
C PHE A 188 14.63 1.63 -1.02
N LYS A 189 14.60 2.81 -0.35
CA LYS A 189 15.65 3.26 0.56
C LYS A 189 15.13 3.40 1.98
N PHE A 190 15.76 2.68 2.91
CA PHE A 190 15.53 2.82 4.34
C PHE A 190 16.39 3.93 4.91
N GLY A 191 15.86 4.69 5.89
CA GLY A 191 16.62 5.70 6.62
C GLY A 191 16.92 6.99 5.86
N ASP A 192 16.62 7.06 4.58
CA ASP A 192 16.74 8.27 3.78
C ASP A 192 15.49 9.15 3.95
N ASN A 193 15.67 10.38 4.44
CA ASN A 193 14.60 11.34 4.68
C ASN A 193 14.58 12.50 3.66
N ASP A 194 15.52 12.52 2.73
CA ASP A 194 15.60 13.52 1.68
C ASP A 194 14.61 13.17 0.55
N LEU A 195 13.78 14.12 0.14
CA LEU A 195 12.84 13.99 -0.98
C LEU A 195 13.36 14.64 -2.27
N SER A 196 14.58 15.15 -2.28
CA SER A 196 15.20 15.62 -3.53
C SER A 196 15.29 14.46 -4.53
N ILE A 197 15.15 14.79 -5.82
CA ILE A 197 15.30 13.81 -6.90
C ILE A 197 16.79 13.49 -7.06
N LYS A 198 17.13 12.22 -7.08
CA LYS A 198 18.49 11.70 -7.18
C LYS A 198 18.69 10.99 -8.51
N ILE A 199 19.78 11.31 -9.21
CA ILE A 199 20.09 10.73 -10.51
C ILE A 199 20.45 9.23 -10.36
N GLU A 200 21.12 8.88 -9.28
CA GLU A 200 21.50 7.50 -8.97
C GLU A 200 20.29 6.57 -8.82
N GLU A 201 19.15 7.13 -8.40
CA GLU A 201 17.91 6.35 -8.29
C GLU A 201 17.19 6.21 -9.64
N HIS A 202 17.35 7.16 -10.56
CA HIS A 202 16.96 6.95 -11.95
C HIS A 202 17.78 5.83 -12.59
N GLU A 203 19.10 5.85 -12.40
CA GLU A 203 20.00 4.80 -12.89
C GLU A 203 19.64 3.42 -12.29
N GLU A 204 19.34 3.36 -11.00
CA GLU A 204 18.92 2.13 -10.32
C GLU A 204 17.63 1.58 -10.92
N ASN A 205 16.61 2.42 -11.12
CA ASN A 205 15.34 2.02 -11.72
C ASN A 205 15.52 1.42 -13.11
N ILE A 206 16.37 2.05 -13.94
CA ILE A 206 16.68 1.59 -15.30
C ILE A 206 17.49 0.30 -15.25
N ARG A 207 18.56 0.25 -14.46
CA ARG A 207 19.46 -0.92 -14.32
C ARG A 207 18.68 -2.18 -13.94
N ASN A 208 17.68 -2.06 -13.08
CA ASN A 208 16.85 -3.19 -12.66
C ASN A 208 15.97 -3.77 -13.78
N LEU A 209 15.78 -3.04 -14.88
CA LEU A 209 14.98 -3.48 -16.02
C LEU A 209 15.80 -3.86 -17.27
N ILE A 210 17.06 -3.44 -17.39
CA ILE A 210 17.92 -3.74 -18.54
C ILE A 210 18.08 -5.26 -18.74
N THR A 211 18.02 -6.05 -17.66
CA THR A 211 18.11 -7.52 -17.77
C THR A 211 16.95 -8.12 -18.57
N VAL A 212 15.78 -7.48 -18.57
CA VAL A 212 14.58 -7.95 -19.25
C VAL A 212 14.22 -7.10 -20.47
N ILE A 213 14.68 -5.84 -20.51
CA ILE A 213 14.53 -4.90 -21.63
C ILE A 213 15.93 -4.36 -21.96
N PRO A 214 16.77 -5.10 -22.73
CA PRO A 214 18.17 -4.73 -22.93
C PRO A 214 18.39 -3.34 -23.50
N ASP A 215 17.55 -2.94 -24.46
CA ASP A 215 17.69 -1.67 -25.20
C ASP A 215 17.07 -0.47 -24.44
N LEU A 216 16.53 -0.69 -23.24
CA LEU A 216 15.83 0.34 -22.47
C LEU A 216 16.68 1.59 -22.23
N ALA A 217 17.99 1.42 -21.98
CA ALA A 217 18.88 2.52 -21.68
C ALA A 217 19.10 3.45 -22.89
N GLU A 218 19.03 2.91 -24.11
CA GLU A 218 19.18 3.66 -25.37
C GLU A 218 17.93 4.50 -25.68
N GLU A 219 16.78 4.06 -25.19
CA GLU A 219 15.49 4.72 -25.36
C GLU A 219 15.26 5.89 -24.40
N ILE A 220 16.20 6.15 -23.47
CA ILE A 220 16.03 7.16 -22.42
C ILE A 220 16.82 8.42 -22.74
N ASN A 221 16.12 9.53 -22.88
CA ASN A 221 16.74 10.84 -22.90
C ASN A 221 16.94 11.37 -21.47
N TRP A 222 18.17 11.26 -20.98
CA TRP A 222 18.57 11.68 -19.63
C TRP A 222 18.36 13.17 -19.33
N GLN A 223 18.30 14.03 -20.36
CA GLN A 223 18.07 15.47 -20.18
C GLN A 223 16.62 15.81 -19.86
N THR A 224 15.68 14.93 -20.22
CA THR A 224 14.24 15.14 -20.05
C THR A 224 13.60 14.26 -19.00
N ILE A 225 14.38 13.39 -18.35
CA ILE A 225 13.88 12.51 -17.30
C ILE A 225 13.36 13.32 -16.12
N GLN A 226 12.14 13.03 -15.72
CA GLN A 226 11.53 13.63 -14.53
C GLN A 226 11.46 12.60 -13.41
N GLY A 227 11.35 13.06 -12.17
CA GLY A 227 11.24 12.19 -11.02
C GLY A 227 10.21 12.66 -10.02
N GLN A 228 9.69 11.71 -9.26
CA GLN A 228 8.91 11.98 -8.06
C GLN A 228 9.40 11.07 -6.94
N ALA A 229 9.64 11.65 -5.77
CA ALA A 229 10.06 10.92 -4.59
C ALA A 229 9.07 11.14 -3.44
N ASN A 230 8.78 10.07 -2.70
CA ASN A 230 7.92 10.14 -1.53
C ASN A 230 8.21 8.99 -0.57
N PHE A 231 7.54 9.00 0.59
CA PHE A 231 7.66 7.98 1.61
C PHE A 231 6.51 7.00 1.59
N ARG A 232 6.85 5.72 1.66
CA ARG A 232 5.92 4.64 1.99
C ARG A 232 5.98 4.39 3.48
N ALA A 233 4.84 4.19 4.11
CA ALA A 233 4.76 3.67 5.47
C ALA A 233 4.51 2.17 5.43
N SER A 234 5.32 1.40 6.13
CA SER A 234 5.17 -0.04 6.24
C SER A 234 5.37 -0.51 7.67
N THR A 235 4.77 -1.62 8.00
CA THR A 235 5.02 -2.37 9.23
C THR A 235 6.18 -3.34 9.05
N THR A 236 6.64 -3.97 10.11
CA THR A 236 7.69 -4.98 10.08
C THR A 236 7.25 -6.29 9.43
N ASP A 237 5.95 -6.59 9.41
CA ASP A 237 5.37 -7.78 8.77
C ASP A 237 4.75 -7.48 7.39
N TYR A 238 4.91 -6.25 6.90
CA TYR A 238 4.41 -5.79 5.60
C TYR A 238 2.89 -5.84 5.44
N LEU A 239 2.12 -6.07 6.51
CA LEU A 239 0.66 -5.98 6.52
C LEU A 239 0.20 -4.60 7.00
N PRO A 240 -0.84 -4.01 6.41
CA PRO A 240 -1.37 -2.72 6.87
C PRO A 240 -1.88 -2.76 8.32
N LEU A 241 -2.09 -1.59 8.89
CA LEU A 241 -2.75 -1.38 10.18
C LEU A 241 -4.19 -0.97 9.91
N VAL A 242 -5.15 -1.83 10.27
CA VAL A 242 -6.58 -1.61 9.99
C VAL A 242 -7.43 -2.04 11.17
N GLY A 243 -8.25 -1.13 11.67
CA GLY A 243 -9.19 -1.41 12.77
C GLY A 243 -9.12 -0.43 13.91
N PRO A 244 -9.86 -0.70 15.00
CA PRO A 244 -9.85 0.11 16.21
C PRO A 244 -8.51 0.00 16.93
N ILE A 245 -8.12 1.06 17.62
CA ILE A 245 -6.92 1.09 18.46
C ILE A 245 -7.27 1.07 19.93
N ALA A 246 -6.52 0.32 20.74
CA ALA A 246 -6.68 0.31 22.18
C ALA A 246 -5.90 1.45 22.87
N ASP A 247 -6.28 1.78 24.08
CA ASP A 247 -5.44 2.50 25.02
C ASP A 247 -4.23 1.63 25.36
N HIS A 248 -3.04 2.06 24.97
CA HIS A 248 -1.82 1.25 25.09
C HIS A 248 -1.55 0.82 26.54
N THR A 249 -1.67 1.74 27.51
CA THR A 249 -1.39 1.43 28.92
C THR A 249 -2.37 0.40 29.47
N LYS A 250 -3.66 0.61 29.23
CA LYS A 250 -4.70 -0.33 29.66
C LYS A 250 -4.60 -1.69 28.93
N PHE A 251 -4.18 -1.66 27.66
CA PHE A 251 -3.95 -2.88 26.89
C PHE A 251 -2.83 -3.73 27.51
N ILE A 252 -1.68 -3.11 27.80
CA ILE A 252 -0.58 -3.83 28.46
C ILE A 252 -1.01 -4.41 29.79
N GLN A 253 -1.73 -3.65 30.63
CA GLN A 253 -2.24 -4.12 31.92
C GLN A 253 -3.22 -5.31 31.78
N ALA A 254 -4.16 -5.22 30.83
CA ALA A 254 -5.15 -6.27 30.61
C ALA A 254 -4.54 -7.59 30.09
N TYR A 255 -3.49 -7.48 29.25
CA TYR A 255 -2.92 -8.62 28.54
C TYR A 255 -1.56 -9.09 29.10
N GLN A 256 -1.08 -8.55 30.22
CA GLN A 256 0.24 -8.85 30.80
C GLN A 256 0.47 -10.34 31.12
N LEU A 257 -0.58 -11.11 31.42
CA LEU A 257 -0.45 -12.53 31.72
C LEU A 257 0.06 -13.36 30.55
N LEU A 258 -0.13 -12.89 29.33
CA LEU A 258 0.42 -13.51 28.11
C LEU A 258 1.96 -13.48 28.06
N ALA A 259 2.60 -12.65 28.85
CA ALA A 259 4.04 -12.67 29.02
C ALA A 259 4.55 -13.94 29.75
N LYS A 260 3.72 -14.54 30.59
CA LYS A 260 4.04 -15.78 31.33
C LYS A 260 3.56 -17.02 30.60
N ASP A 261 2.36 -16.94 30.00
CA ASP A 261 1.77 -18.02 29.23
C ASP A 261 1.08 -17.45 27.99
N ALA A 262 1.66 -17.69 26.80
CA ALA A 262 1.13 -17.21 25.53
C ALA A 262 -0.27 -17.75 25.19
N ASN A 263 -0.69 -18.82 25.82
CA ASN A 263 -2.00 -19.47 25.64
C ASN A 263 -3.01 -19.11 26.74
N TYR A 264 -2.63 -18.20 27.66
CA TYR A 264 -3.53 -17.79 28.75
C TYR A 264 -4.81 -17.18 28.17
N TRP A 265 -5.96 -17.70 28.62
CA TRP A 265 -7.26 -17.17 28.21
C TRP A 265 -7.57 -15.86 28.91
N ILE A 266 -7.80 -14.79 28.14
CA ILE A 266 -8.11 -13.47 28.68
C ILE A 266 -9.59 -13.17 28.43
N GLU A 267 -10.35 -13.05 29.53
CA GLU A 267 -11.78 -12.72 29.49
C GLU A 267 -12.03 -11.20 29.36
N THR A 268 -11.06 -10.40 29.76
CA THR A 268 -11.18 -8.93 29.73
C THR A 268 -11.32 -8.42 28.30
N PRO A 269 -12.38 -7.67 27.97
CA PRO A 269 -12.53 -7.06 26.66
C PRO A 269 -11.36 -6.11 26.34
N CYS A 270 -11.01 -6.03 25.06
CA CYS A 270 -9.95 -5.11 24.63
C CYS A 270 -10.32 -3.65 24.97
N PRO A 271 -9.46 -2.91 25.68
CA PRO A 271 -9.75 -1.54 26.10
C PRO A 271 -9.57 -0.55 24.96
N TYR A 272 -10.43 -0.62 23.95
CA TYR A 272 -10.40 0.27 22.79
C TYR A 272 -10.63 1.72 23.18
N LEU A 273 -9.97 2.62 22.45
CA LEU A 273 -10.27 4.04 22.45
C LEU A 273 -11.54 4.25 21.61
N PRO A 274 -12.68 4.65 22.22
CA PRO A 274 -13.94 4.69 21.50
C PRO A 274 -13.88 5.64 20.31
N GLY A 275 -14.29 5.15 19.13
CA GLY A 275 -14.36 5.94 17.90
C GLY A 275 -13.00 6.29 17.29
N LEU A 276 -11.90 5.63 17.68
CA LEU A 276 -10.59 5.85 17.04
C LEU A 276 -10.16 4.61 16.26
N PHE A 277 -9.92 4.82 14.97
CA PHE A 277 -9.56 3.78 14.01
C PHE A 277 -8.31 4.16 13.22
N ILE A 278 -7.66 3.15 12.64
CA ILE A 278 -6.51 3.31 11.75
C ILE A 278 -6.78 2.60 10.43
N ASN A 279 -6.42 3.23 9.31
CA ASN A 279 -6.27 2.60 8.00
C ASN A 279 -4.99 3.14 7.35
N ALA A 280 -3.85 2.49 7.60
CA ALA A 280 -2.54 3.01 7.23
C ALA A 280 -1.48 1.92 7.06
N ALA A 281 -0.27 2.33 6.74
CA ALA A 281 0.92 1.47 6.61
C ALA A 281 0.82 0.42 5.51
N HIS A 282 0.19 0.74 4.39
CA HIS A 282 0.00 -0.15 3.24
C HIS A 282 1.29 -0.47 2.45
N GLY A 283 2.40 0.17 2.77
CA GLY A 283 3.69 -0.02 2.08
C GLY A 283 3.58 0.30 0.57
N ALA A 284 4.09 -0.61 -0.25
CA ALA A 284 4.05 -0.49 -1.71
C ALA A 284 2.74 -1.02 -2.34
N LYS A 285 1.78 -1.49 -1.53
CA LYS A 285 0.57 -2.16 -2.02
C LYS A 285 -0.72 -1.36 -1.73
N GLY A 286 -0.60 -0.04 -1.52
CA GLY A 286 -1.71 0.81 -1.10
C GLY A 286 -2.91 0.76 -2.04
N LEU A 287 -2.70 0.87 -3.34
CA LEU A 287 -3.78 0.82 -4.33
C LEU A 287 -4.53 -0.53 -4.35
N LEU A 288 -3.85 -1.61 -3.95
CA LEU A 288 -4.45 -2.93 -3.87
C LEU A 288 -5.17 -3.17 -2.54
N THR A 289 -4.65 -2.64 -1.44
CA THR A 289 -5.12 -3.00 -0.09
C THR A 289 -5.99 -1.93 0.57
N ALA A 290 -5.76 -0.63 0.29
CA ALA A 290 -6.49 0.44 0.95
C ALA A 290 -8.01 0.41 0.67
N PRO A 291 -8.50 0.07 -0.54
CA PRO A 291 -9.94 0.03 -0.79
C PRO A 291 -10.68 -0.95 0.12
N ILE A 292 -10.28 -2.23 0.12
CA ILE A 292 -10.94 -3.24 0.97
C ILE A 292 -10.75 -2.95 2.47
N CYS A 293 -9.62 -2.34 2.85
CA CYS A 293 -9.39 -1.92 4.22
C CYS A 293 -10.29 -0.73 4.62
N GLY A 294 -10.63 0.12 3.67
CA GLY A 294 -11.64 1.18 3.86
C GLY A 294 -13.01 0.61 4.18
N GLU A 295 -13.46 -0.42 3.45
CA GLU A 295 -14.71 -1.14 3.75
C GLU A 295 -14.69 -1.76 5.14
N ILE A 296 -13.59 -2.43 5.53
CA ILE A 296 -13.46 -3.00 6.88
C ILE A 296 -13.62 -1.92 7.96
N ILE A 297 -13.07 -0.72 7.76
CA ILE A 297 -13.23 0.40 8.71
C ILE A 297 -14.68 0.90 8.71
N ALA A 298 -15.31 1.03 7.55
CA ALA A 298 -16.71 1.43 7.44
C ALA A 298 -17.62 0.45 8.19
N ASP A 299 -17.38 -0.86 8.06
CA ASP A 299 -18.11 -1.91 8.77
C ASP A 299 -17.94 -1.80 10.30
N TYR A 300 -16.72 -1.50 10.78
CA TYR A 300 -16.50 -1.24 12.20
C TYR A 300 -17.30 -0.02 12.71
N ILE A 301 -17.33 1.05 11.94
CA ILE A 301 -18.05 2.29 12.33
C ILE A 301 -19.55 2.10 12.26
N ALA A 302 -20.05 1.44 11.23
CA ALA A 302 -21.47 1.20 11.01
C ALA A 302 -22.02 0.02 11.85
N ASN A 303 -21.13 -0.76 12.49
CA ASN A 303 -21.48 -1.99 13.20
C ASN A 303 -22.23 -3.00 12.30
N THR A 304 -21.76 -3.14 11.06
CA THR A 304 -22.27 -4.07 10.05
C THR A 304 -21.37 -5.31 9.92
N PRO A 305 -21.86 -6.41 9.30
CA PRO A 305 -21.04 -7.56 8.99
C PRO A 305 -19.82 -7.17 8.13
N SER A 306 -18.64 -7.64 8.54
CA SER A 306 -17.39 -7.20 7.92
C SER A 306 -17.19 -7.77 6.52
N ALA A 307 -16.73 -6.94 5.59
CA ALA A 307 -16.23 -7.33 4.27
C ALA A 307 -14.98 -8.24 4.34
N GLY A 308 -14.23 -8.20 5.43
CA GLY A 308 -13.08 -9.06 5.70
C GLY A 308 -13.39 -10.23 6.60
N SER A 309 -12.81 -11.42 6.31
CA SER A 309 -12.89 -12.55 7.23
C SER A 309 -12.27 -12.19 8.60
N GLU A 310 -12.67 -12.90 9.65
CA GLU A 310 -12.11 -12.70 10.99
C GLU A 310 -10.60 -12.87 11.01
N SER A 311 -10.07 -13.91 10.36
CA SER A 311 -8.64 -14.14 10.24
C SER A 311 -7.92 -12.97 9.57
N LEU A 312 -8.51 -12.35 8.53
CA LEU A 312 -7.96 -11.17 7.88
C LEU A 312 -7.96 -9.98 8.83
N ARG A 313 -9.08 -9.71 9.51
CA ARG A 313 -9.18 -8.61 10.49
C ARG A 313 -8.16 -8.75 11.63
N CYS A 314 -8.00 -9.95 12.17
CA CYS A 314 -6.99 -10.24 13.20
C CYS A 314 -5.56 -9.99 12.66
N ALA A 315 -5.25 -10.45 11.44
CA ALA A 315 -3.94 -10.26 10.81
C ALA A 315 -3.62 -8.78 10.55
N LEU A 316 -4.63 -7.93 10.30
CA LEU A 316 -4.47 -6.50 10.04
C LEU A 316 -4.58 -5.63 11.29
N HIS A 317 -5.06 -6.19 12.40
CA HIS A 317 -5.39 -5.43 13.61
C HIS A 317 -4.17 -4.66 14.16
N PRO A 318 -4.28 -3.36 14.47
CA PRO A 318 -3.13 -2.54 14.90
C PRO A 318 -2.50 -3.04 16.20
N ASN A 319 -3.27 -3.54 17.15
CA ASN A 319 -2.78 -4.00 18.46
C ASN A 319 -1.97 -5.31 18.36
N ARG A 320 -1.91 -5.99 17.20
CA ARG A 320 -1.12 -7.22 17.02
C ARG A 320 0.36 -7.07 17.35
N PHE A 321 0.91 -5.86 17.20
CA PHE A 321 2.32 -5.58 17.53
C PHE A 321 2.53 -5.52 19.03
N TRP A 322 1.63 -4.90 19.78
CA TRP A 322 1.70 -4.85 21.24
C TRP A 322 1.52 -6.25 21.83
N LEU A 323 0.58 -7.03 21.28
CA LEU A 323 0.40 -8.42 21.69
C LEU A 323 1.67 -9.25 21.48
N LYS A 324 2.28 -9.16 20.29
CA LYS A 324 3.57 -9.81 20.00
C LYS A 324 4.70 -9.36 20.93
N GLN A 325 4.72 -8.09 21.34
CA GLN A 325 5.71 -7.56 22.27
C GLN A 325 5.52 -8.14 23.67
N ILE A 326 4.28 -8.22 24.16
CA ILE A 326 3.97 -8.81 25.48
C ILE A 326 4.46 -10.26 25.52
N ILE A 327 4.08 -11.08 24.53
CA ILE A 327 4.44 -12.50 24.47
C ILE A 327 5.96 -12.71 24.38
N LYS A 328 6.68 -11.85 23.61
CA LYS A 328 8.13 -12.05 23.39
C LYS A 328 9.03 -11.51 24.49
N LYS A 329 8.65 -10.44 25.18
CA LYS A 329 9.57 -9.69 26.07
C LYS A 329 9.29 -9.89 27.55
N GLY A 330 8.12 -10.48 27.90
CA GLY A 330 7.67 -10.44 29.30
C GLY A 330 7.77 -9.00 29.79
N TYR A 331 6.75 -8.19 29.65
CA TYR A 331 6.73 -6.90 30.33
C TYR A 331 6.79 -7.15 31.83
N CYS A 332 8.00 -7.00 32.43
CA CYS A 332 8.20 -6.88 33.88
C CYS A 332 7.97 -5.44 34.31
#